data_ae6be23db6606911797e33d0ddd5ad4c
#
_entry.id   ae6be23db6606911797e33d0ddd5ad4c
#
_cell.length_a   1.000
_cell.length_b   1.000
_cell.length_c   1.000
_cell.angle_alpha   90.00
_cell.angle_beta   90.00
_cell.angle_gamma   90.00
#
_symmetry.space_group_name_H-M   'P 1'
#
loop_
_entity.id
_entity.type
_entity.pdbx_description
1 polymer ?
#
loop_
_entity_poly.entity_id
_entity_poly.type
_entity_poly.pdbx_seq_one_letter_code
_entity_poly.pdbx_strand_id
1 'polypeptide(L)'
;VADFILFGTEGCHLCEEAEALLVAAGLDFTSRDIMDNEQWQGAYGLLIPVLWHAPSQKQLNWPFDSLQLKAFSIAIDPSEYQSARRT
;
A
#
# COMPACT_ATOMS: atom_id res chain seq x y z
N VAL A 1 -1.89 6.94 13.01
CA VAL A 1 -0.99 7.10 11.88
C VAL A 1 -0.81 5.77 11.18
N ALA A 2 -1.07 5.74 9.89
CA ALA A 2 -0.96 4.52 9.12
C ALA A 2 0.50 4.23 8.79
N ASP A 3 0.90 2.96 8.96
CA ASP A 3 2.24 2.52 8.56
C ASP A 3 2.32 2.20 7.08
N PHE A 4 1.18 2.00 6.43
CA PHE A 4 1.10 1.72 5.01
C PHE A 4 0.89 3.01 4.23
N ILE A 5 1.64 3.17 3.17
CA ILE A 5 1.53 4.32 2.28
C ILE A 5 1.27 3.79 0.86
N LEU A 6 0.23 4.31 0.25
CA LEU A 6 -0.07 4.00 -1.15
C LEU A 6 0.43 5.14 -2.01
N PHE A 7 1.46 4.87 -2.81
CA PHE A 7 2.00 5.84 -3.75
C PHE A 7 1.26 5.76 -5.07
N GLY A 8 0.82 6.91 -5.54
CA GLY A 8 0.12 7.02 -6.80
C GLY A 8 0.23 8.41 -7.34
N THR A 9 -0.68 8.77 -8.24
CA THR A 9 -0.75 10.14 -8.74
C THR A 9 -2.19 10.43 -9.15
N GLU A 10 -2.52 11.71 -9.24
CA GLU A 10 -3.84 12.15 -9.67
C GLU A 10 -4.09 11.71 -11.11
N GLY A 11 -5.31 11.25 -11.38
CA GLY A 11 -5.67 10.78 -12.71
C GLY A 11 -5.23 9.36 -13.03
N CYS A 12 -4.62 8.68 -12.09
CA CYS A 12 -4.18 7.30 -12.28
C CYS A 12 -5.32 6.33 -11.98
N HIS A 13 -5.88 5.74 -13.03
CA HIS A 13 -7.00 4.81 -12.89
C HIS A 13 -6.63 3.57 -12.09
N LEU A 14 -5.45 3.02 -12.32
CA LEU A 14 -4.96 1.86 -11.59
C LEU A 14 -4.75 2.16 -10.11
N CYS A 15 -4.34 3.38 -9.81
CA CYS A 15 -4.17 3.81 -8.43
C CYS A 15 -5.51 3.86 -7.70
N GLU A 16 -6.57 4.23 -8.40
CA GLU A 16 -7.92 4.21 -7.85
C GLU A 16 -8.38 2.79 -7.57
N GLU A 17 -8.05 1.86 -8.46
CA GLU A 17 -8.39 0.44 -8.25
C GLU A 17 -7.65 -0.11 -7.03
N ALA A 18 -6.38 0.23 -6.89
CA ALA A 18 -5.59 -0.21 -5.73
C ALA A 18 -6.17 0.35 -4.44
N GLU A 19 -6.55 1.61 -4.44
CA GLU A 19 -7.16 2.24 -3.27
C GLU A 19 -8.45 1.52 -2.86
N ALA A 20 -9.27 1.16 -3.84
CA ALA A 20 -10.50 0.43 -3.58
C ALA A 20 -10.23 -0.92 -2.94
N LEU A 21 -9.19 -1.63 -3.38
CA LEU A 21 -8.78 -2.90 -2.79
C LEU A 21 -8.36 -2.74 -1.34
N LEU A 22 -7.59 -1.71 -1.04
CA LEU A 22 -7.13 -1.43 0.31
C LEU A 22 -8.29 -1.12 1.24
N VAL A 23 -9.22 -0.31 0.78
CA VAL A 23 -10.42 0.03 1.54
C VAL A 23 -11.26 -1.21 1.81
N ALA A 24 -11.47 -2.04 0.78
CA ALA A 24 -12.25 -3.26 0.92
C ALA A 24 -11.59 -4.26 1.88
N ALA A 25 -10.28 -4.26 1.95
CA ALA A 25 -9.54 -5.12 2.86
C ALA A 25 -9.53 -4.59 4.30
N GLY A 26 -10.03 -3.38 4.52
CA GLY A 26 -10.00 -2.76 5.85
C GLY A 26 -8.61 -2.33 6.27
N LEU A 27 -7.70 -2.15 5.33
CA LEU A 27 -6.32 -1.77 5.62
C LEU A 27 -6.23 -0.26 5.82
N ASP A 28 -5.62 0.16 6.92
CA ASP A 28 -5.39 1.57 7.20
C ASP A 28 -4.15 2.03 6.44
N PHE A 29 -4.29 3.07 5.64
CA PHE A 29 -3.20 3.56 4.80
C PHE A 29 -3.31 5.07 4.57
N THR A 30 -2.18 5.67 4.18
CA THR A 30 -2.12 7.06 3.77
C THR A 30 -1.77 7.10 2.29
N SER A 31 -2.48 7.92 1.52
CA SER A 31 -2.16 8.10 0.11
C SER A 31 -1.15 9.24 -0.06
N ARG A 32 -0.21 9.05 -0.97
CA ARG A 32 0.76 10.10 -1.32
C ARG A 32 0.89 10.19 -2.83
N ASP A 33 0.92 11.40 -3.32
CA ASP A 33 1.14 11.64 -4.74
C ASP A 33 2.63 11.74 -5.01
N ILE A 34 3.14 10.92 -5.91
CA ILE A 34 4.59 10.91 -6.22
C ILE A 34 5.05 12.23 -6.81
N MET A 35 4.15 13.02 -7.36
CA MET A 35 4.50 14.32 -7.92
C MET A 35 4.93 15.32 -6.85
N ASP A 36 4.65 15.04 -5.58
CA ASP A 36 5.03 15.89 -4.46
C ASP A 36 6.50 15.71 -4.05
N ASN A 37 7.19 14.71 -4.61
CA ASN A 37 8.56 14.40 -4.18
C ASN A 37 9.34 13.77 -5.32
N GLU A 38 10.46 14.39 -5.70
CA GLU A 38 11.27 13.92 -6.82
C GLU A 38 11.82 12.51 -6.60
N GLN A 39 12.15 12.16 -5.37
CA GLN A 39 12.66 10.83 -5.07
C GLN A 39 11.59 9.78 -5.29
N TRP A 40 10.35 10.09 -4.97
CA TRP A 40 9.22 9.17 -5.22
C TRP A 40 8.99 9.00 -6.72
N GLN A 41 9.12 10.08 -7.49
CA GLN A 41 8.98 10.01 -8.95
C GLN A 41 10.02 9.06 -9.54
N GLY A 42 11.27 9.19 -9.10
CA GLY A 42 12.35 8.34 -9.58
C GLY A 42 12.20 6.88 -9.16
N ALA A 43 11.80 6.65 -7.91
CA ALA A 43 11.68 5.31 -7.37
C ALA A 43 10.44 4.57 -7.86
N TYR A 44 9.31 5.27 -8.00
CA TYR A 44 8.01 4.64 -8.22
C TYR A 44 7.28 5.06 -9.48
N GLY A 45 7.82 6.00 -10.23
CA GLY A 45 7.12 6.61 -11.37
C GLY A 45 6.57 5.61 -12.39
N LEU A 46 7.27 4.52 -12.62
CA LEU A 46 6.85 3.48 -13.56
C LEU A 46 6.18 2.30 -12.88
N LEU A 47 6.08 2.35 -11.55
CA LEU A 47 5.58 1.22 -10.75
C LEU A 47 4.25 1.48 -10.09
N ILE A 48 3.80 2.73 -10.02
CA ILE A 48 2.56 3.07 -9.33
C ILE A 48 1.36 2.33 -9.92
N PRO A 49 0.40 1.95 -9.08
CA PRO A 49 0.36 2.17 -7.63
C PRO A 49 1.31 1.24 -6.88
N VAL A 50 1.96 1.76 -5.84
CA VAL A 50 2.88 0.99 -4.99
C VAL A 50 2.42 1.10 -3.55
N LEU A 51 2.23 -0.04 -2.90
CA LEU A 51 1.94 -0.09 -1.47
C LEU A 51 3.24 -0.29 -0.73
N TRP A 52 3.56 0.61 0.18
CA TRP A 52 4.82 0.60 0.91
C TRP A 52 4.55 0.56 2.41
N HIS A 53 5.27 -0.31 3.11
CA HIS A 53 5.17 -0.39 4.56
C HIS A 53 6.38 0.29 5.16
N ALA A 54 6.16 1.42 5.81
CA ALA A 54 7.24 2.29 6.29
C ALA A 54 8.18 1.60 7.29
N PRO A 55 7.69 0.93 8.34
CA PRO A 55 8.60 0.33 9.32
C PRO A 55 9.52 -0.75 8.74
N SER A 56 9.02 -1.58 7.83
CA SER A 56 9.82 -2.67 7.26
C SER A 56 10.50 -2.28 5.96
N GLN A 57 10.07 -1.19 5.32
CA GLN A 57 10.54 -0.74 4.02
C GLN A 57 10.32 -1.76 2.91
N LYS A 58 9.32 -2.61 3.09
CA LYS A 58 8.89 -3.56 2.05
C LYS A 58 7.80 -2.92 1.20
N GLN A 59 7.72 -3.35 -0.05
CA GLN A 59 6.74 -2.80 -0.97
C GLN A 59 6.06 -3.88 -1.79
N LEU A 60 4.83 -3.60 -2.18
CA LEU A 60 4.04 -4.45 -3.07
C LEU A 60 3.68 -3.63 -4.29
N ASN A 61 4.14 -4.08 -5.46
CA ASN A 61 3.93 -3.36 -6.71
C ASN A 61 2.67 -3.85 -7.41
N TRP A 62 2.05 -2.96 -8.15
CA TRP A 62 0.93 -3.30 -9.01
C TRP A 62 1.40 -4.17 -10.18
N PRO A 63 0.61 -5.15 -10.64
CA PRO A 63 -0.72 -5.47 -10.13
C PRO A 63 -0.71 -6.38 -8.91
N PHE A 64 -1.67 -6.18 -8.03
CA PHE A 64 -1.90 -7.10 -6.92
C PHE A 64 -3.41 -7.23 -6.71
N ASP A 65 -3.82 -8.36 -6.15
CA ASP A 65 -5.22 -8.62 -5.83
C ASP A 65 -5.41 -8.68 -4.32
N SER A 66 -6.64 -8.99 -3.89
CA SER A 66 -6.95 -9.02 -2.47
C SER A 66 -6.19 -10.11 -1.72
N LEU A 67 -5.90 -11.24 -2.36
CA LEU A 67 -5.13 -12.32 -1.74
C LEU A 67 -3.66 -11.93 -1.56
N GLN A 68 -3.08 -11.31 -2.58
CA GLN A 68 -1.70 -10.84 -2.50
C GLN A 68 -1.55 -9.74 -1.46
N LEU A 69 -2.53 -8.84 -1.40
CA LEU A 69 -2.55 -7.77 -0.41
C LEU A 69 -2.61 -8.34 1.01
N LYS A 70 -3.48 -9.32 1.23
CA LYS A 70 -3.60 -9.97 2.52
C LYS A 70 -2.31 -10.67 2.92
N ALA A 71 -1.72 -11.41 1.99
CA ALA A 71 -0.46 -12.11 2.23
C ALA A 71 0.66 -11.13 2.57
N PHE A 72 0.71 -10.01 1.89
CA PHE A 72 1.70 -8.97 2.13
C PHE A 72 1.58 -8.40 3.54
N SER A 73 0.36 -8.04 3.94
CA SER A 73 0.15 -7.46 5.27
C SER A 73 0.41 -8.45 6.39
N ILE A 74 0.05 -9.72 6.22
CA ILE A 74 0.33 -10.75 7.22
C ILE A 74 1.84 -11.01 7.33
N ALA A 75 2.55 -11.06 6.23
CA ALA A 75 3.98 -11.30 6.23
C ALA A 75 4.75 -10.18 6.91
N ILE A 76 4.24 -8.95 6.79
CA ILE A 76 4.88 -7.79 7.40
C ILE A 76 4.60 -7.72 8.90
N ASP A 77 3.35 -7.94 9.30
CA ASP A 77 2.96 -7.76 10.69
C ASP A 77 1.97 -8.83 11.15
N PRO A 78 2.45 -10.07 11.30
CA PRO A 78 1.60 -11.14 11.77
C PRO A 78 1.13 -10.92 13.22
N SER A 79 1.94 -10.25 14.05
CA SER A 79 1.57 -9.95 15.43
C SER A 79 0.34 -9.07 15.53
N GLU A 80 0.33 -8.00 14.76
CA GLU A 80 -0.79 -7.07 14.74
C GLU A 80 -2.04 -7.76 14.24
N TYR A 81 -1.91 -8.55 13.20
CA TYR A 81 -3.01 -9.30 12.63
C TYR A 81 -3.59 -10.28 13.66
N GLN A 82 -2.73 -11.00 14.37
CA GLN A 82 -3.13 -11.93 15.40
C GLN A 82 -3.78 -11.23 16.59
N SER A 83 -3.24 -10.09 16.97
CA SER A 83 -3.82 -9.29 18.06
C SER A 83 -5.25 -8.88 17.75
N ALA A 84 -5.49 -8.46 16.53
CA ALA A 84 -6.83 -8.08 16.10
C ALA A 84 -7.80 -9.26 16.23
N ARG A 85 -7.33 -10.46 15.94
CA ARG A 85 -8.17 -11.64 16.02
C ARG A 85 -8.46 -12.07 17.45
N ARG A 86 -7.56 -11.78 18.37
CA ARG A 86 -7.74 -12.16 19.75
C ARG A 86 -8.67 -11.24 20.51
N THR A 87 -8.85 -10.08 20.00
CA THR A 87 -9.76 -9.14 20.61
C THR A 87 -11.14 -9.23 19.99
#